data_4fc921ca043e6a344ead810ac90935ff
#
_entry.id   4fc921ca043e6a344ead810ac90935ff
#
_cell.length_a   1.000
_cell.length_b   1.000
_cell.length_c   1.000
_cell.angle_alpha   90.00
_cell.angle_beta   90.00
_cell.angle_gamma   90.00
#
_symmetry.space_group_name_H-M   'P 1'
#
loop_
_entity.id
_entity.type
_entity.pdbx_description
1 polymer ?
#
loop_
_entity_poly.entity_id
_entity_poly.type
_entity_poly.pdbx_seq_one_letter_code
_entity_poly.pdbx_strand_id
1 'polypeptide(L)'
;MKFKEQNKRKAITFSYDDGVTQDIRLIELLNKYGLKCTFNLNSELLGKPGILIRENQRISHYKVHPKDVKYIYDGHEVAVHTLTHPNLTTLDETEIIRQVEQDRMKLSELVGYEVVGMAYPCGGINNDDRVAEIIKNNTGVRYSRTITNTDSFEMQKNLYRFNPNVYHVLEYDRLMKMGEAFISLETETPQIFYIWGHSYEMDFQPDYWSKLEAFFALIGNKDDIFYGTNAEVLL
;
A
#
# COMPACT_ATOMS: atom_id res chain seq x y z
N MET A 1 -8.91 9.96 -11.30
CA MET A 1 -9.29 8.54 -11.14
C MET A 1 -9.37 7.89 -12.51
N LYS A 2 -8.35 7.16 -12.92
CA LYS A 2 -8.25 6.53 -14.25
C LYS A 2 -9.39 5.55 -14.58
N PHE A 3 -9.95 4.85 -13.59
CA PHE A 3 -11.03 3.89 -13.85
C PHE A 3 -12.33 4.55 -14.35
N LYS A 4 -12.62 5.79 -13.93
CA LYS A 4 -13.75 6.56 -14.46
C LYS A 4 -13.55 6.94 -15.94
N GLU A 5 -12.32 7.26 -16.32
CA GLU A 5 -11.97 7.58 -17.71
C GLU A 5 -12.16 6.38 -18.63
N GLN A 6 -12.06 5.15 -18.08
CA GLN A 6 -12.33 3.90 -18.79
C GLN A 6 -13.78 3.41 -18.65
N ASN A 7 -14.71 4.25 -18.20
CA ASN A 7 -16.12 3.92 -17.95
C ASN A 7 -16.33 2.77 -16.94
N LYS A 8 -15.34 2.49 -16.06
CA LYS A 8 -15.48 1.51 -15.00
C LYS A 8 -16.00 2.15 -13.72
N ARG A 9 -16.78 1.40 -12.96
CA ARG A 9 -17.32 1.83 -11.65
C ARG A 9 -16.62 1.17 -10.48
N LYS A 10 -15.90 0.08 -10.72
CA LYS A 10 -15.19 -0.68 -9.70
C LYS A 10 -13.69 -0.62 -9.92
N ALA A 11 -12.92 -0.43 -8.83
CA ALA A 11 -11.47 -0.49 -8.85
C ALA A 11 -10.93 -1.31 -7.69
N ILE A 12 -9.89 -2.11 -7.93
CA ILE A 12 -9.12 -2.81 -6.90
C ILE A 12 -7.71 -2.24 -6.87
N THR A 13 -7.21 -1.98 -5.67
CA THR A 13 -5.85 -1.52 -5.44
C THR A 13 -5.23 -2.18 -4.21
N PHE A 14 -3.91 -2.34 -4.24
CA PHE A 14 -3.13 -2.90 -3.16
C PHE A 14 -2.11 -1.90 -2.65
N SER A 15 -1.76 -2.00 -1.37
CA SER A 15 -0.75 -1.17 -0.72
C SER A 15 0.08 -2.02 0.23
N TYR A 16 1.37 -2.18 -0.06
CA TYR A 16 2.28 -2.97 0.76
C TYR A 16 3.39 -2.10 1.31
N ASP A 17 3.73 -2.33 2.58
CA ASP A 17 4.63 -1.48 3.34
C ASP A 17 6.02 -2.09 3.49
N ASP A 18 6.97 -1.23 3.86
CA ASP A 18 8.31 -1.56 4.34
C ASP A 18 9.40 -1.78 3.28
N GLY A 19 9.09 -2.09 2.04
CA GLY A 19 10.10 -2.28 0.99
C GLY A 19 11.08 -3.41 1.26
N VAL A 20 10.56 -4.60 1.53
CA VAL A 20 11.35 -5.79 1.88
C VAL A 20 11.58 -6.70 0.68
N THR A 21 12.56 -7.60 0.77
CA THR A 21 12.92 -8.49 -0.34
C THR A 21 11.81 -9.45 -0.77
N GLN A 22 10.84 -9.74 0.12
CA GLN A 22 9.64 -10.52 -0.22
C GLN A 22 8.73 -9.84 -1.23
N ASP A 23 8.84 -8.52 -1.41
CA ASP A 23 8.09 -7.79 -2.44
C ASP A 23 8.36 -8.33 -3.84
N ILE A 24 9.56 -8.88 -4.11
CA ILE A 24 9.91 -9.47 -5.40
C ILE A 24 8.93 -10.62 -5.75
N ARG A 25 8.74 -11.55 -4.82
CA ARG A 25 7.79 -12.66 -5.00
C ARG A 25 6.34 -12.18 -5.09
N LEU A 26 5.99 -11.17 -4.29
CA LEU A 26 4.66 -10.58 -4.34
C LEU A 26 4.37 -9.95 -5.71
N ILE A 27 5.34 -9.23 -6.28
CA ILE A 27 5.23 -8.60 -7.60
C ILE A 27 5.06 -9.65 -8.70
N GLU A 28 5.79 -10.77 -8.63
CA GLU A 28 5.61 -11.88 -9.57
C GLU A 28 4.17 -12.41 -9.56
N LEU A 29 3.58 -12.58 -8.36
CA LEU A 29 2.19 -13.01 -8.22
C LEU A 29 1.20 -11.94 -8.71
N LEU A 30 1.38 -10.68 -8.34
CA LEU A 30 0.54 -9.58 -8.82
C LEU A 30 0.52 -9.51 -10.34
N ASN A 31 1.69 -9.56 -10.96
CA ASN A 31 1.85 -9.51 -12.41
C ASN A 31 1.18 -10.72 -13.10
N LYS A 32 1.28 -11.92 -12.52
CA LYS A 32 0.62 -13.13 -13.02
C LYS A 32 -0.89 -12.97 -13.16
N TYR A 33 -1.53 -12.23 -12.26
CA TYR A 33 -2.97 -12.00 -12.23
C TYR A 33 -3.40 -10.61 -12.75
N GLY A 34 -2.49 -9.85 -13.38
CA GLY A 34 -2.78 -8.54 -13.94
C GLY A 34 -3.12 -7.47 -12.91
N LEU A 35 -2.63 -7.63 -11.67
CA LEU A 35 -2.91 -6.74 -10.54
C LEU A 35 -1.83 -5.67 -10.41
N LYS A 36 -2.21 -4.50 -9.86
CA LYS A 36 -1.30 -3.39 -9.57
C LYS A 36 -1.25 -3.12 -8.06
N CYS A 37 -0.09 -2.63 -7.62
CA CYS A 37 0.17 -2.37 -6.21
C CYS A 37 0.93 -1.06 -6.04
N THR A 38 0.77 -0.44 -4.89
CA THR A 38 1.62 0.65 -4.39
C THR A 38 2.48 0.10 -3.26
N PHE A 39 3.79 0.33 -3.34
CA PHE A 39 4.77 -0.07 -2.34
C PHE A 39 5.25 1.15 -1.58
N ASN A 40 5.01 1.17 -0.28
CA ASN A 40 5.36 2.29 0.59
C ASN A 40 6.73 2.03 1.22
N LEU A 41 7.73 2.82 0.84
CA LEU A 41 9.13 2.57 1.16
C LEU A 41 9.67 3.58 2.18
N ASN A 42 10.67 3.15 2.95
CA ASN A 42 11.44 4.01 3.86
C ASN A 42 12.82 4.24 3.25
N SER A 43 13.08 5.38 2.63
CA SER A 43 14.30 5.58 1.85
C SER A 43 15.60 5.48 2.65
N GLU A 44 15.60 5.84 3.93
CA GLU A 44 16.79 5.70 4.79
C GLU A 44 16.98 4.31 5.39
N LEU A 45 16.00 3.42 5.22
CA LEU A 45 16.12 2.03 5.64
C LEU A 45 16.50 1.09 4.49
N LEU A 46 16.42 1.52 3.25
CA LEU A 46 16.76 0.72 2.08
C LEU A 46 18.19 0.14 2.17
N GLY A 47 18.32 -1.13 1.78
CA GLY A 47 19.56 -1.90 1.85
C GLY A 47 19.95 -2.37 3.24
N LYS A 48 19.19 -2.03 4.29
CA LYS A 48 19.50 -2.48 5.66
C LYS A 48 19.02 -3.90 5.90
N PRO A 49 19.86 -4.74 6.55
CA PRO A 49 19.43 -6.04 7.03
C PRO A 49 18.45 -5.87 8.20
N GLY A 50 17.48 -6.77 8.29
CA GLY A 50 16.53 -6.82 9.39
C GLY A 50 16.02 -8.23 9.62
N ILE A 51 15.63 -8.51 10.85
CA ILE A 51 14.98 -9.76 11.25
C ILE A 51 13.86 -9.41 12.21
N LEU A 52 12.67 -9.92 11.94
CA LEU A 52 11.55 -9.88 12.87
C LEU A 52 11.47 -11.22 13.62
N ILE A 53 11.16 -11.15 14.90
CA ILE A 53 10.89 -12.33 15.72
C ILE A 53 9.42 -12.29 16.11
N ARG A 54 8.66 -13.27 15.65
CA ARG A 54 7.24 -13.45 15.99
C ARG A 54 6.98 -14.90 16.34
N GLU A 55 6.34 -15.16 17.48
CA GLU A 55 5.99 -16.53 17.92
C GLU A 55 7.16 -17.52 17.84
N ASN A 56 8.36 -17.09 18.23
CA ASN A 56 9.62 -17.84 18.14
C ASN A 56 10.12 -18.12 16.71
N GLN A 57 9.50 -17.57 15.67
CA GLN A 57 9.99 -17.64 14.30
C GLN A 57 10.85 -16.43 13.97
N ARG A 58 11.89 -16.65 13.17
CA ARG A 58 12.76 -15.59 12.64
C ARG A 58 12.39 -15.35 11.19
N ILE A 59 11.82 -14.19 10.92
CA ILE A 59 11.41 -13.79 9.57
C ILE A 59 12.38 -12.76 9.03
N SER A 60 12.84 -12.95 7.81
CA SER A 60 13.67 -11.97 7.11
C SER A 60 12.92 -10.66 6.94
N HIS A 61 13.55 -9.55 7.31
CA HIS A 61 13.05 -8.19 7.11
C HIS A 61 14.13 -7.34 6.41
N TYR A 62 14.82 -7.97 5.45
CA TYR A 62 15.82 -7.27 4.63
C TYR A 62 15.14 -6.31 3.69
N LYS A 63 15.54 -5.05 3.75
CA LYS A 63 15.06 -4.01 2.83
C LYS A 63 15.70 -4.17 1.45
N VAL A 64 14.94 -3.92 0.39
CA VAL A 64 15.47 -3.90 -0.98
C VAL A 64 16.61 -2.89 -1.09
N HIS A 65 17.59 -3.17 -1.95
CA HIS A 65 18.72 -2.26 -2.09
C HIS A 65 18.33 -1.02 -2.92
N PRO A 66 18.77 0.21 -2.57
CA PRO A 66 18.38 1.44 -3.28
C PRO A 66 18.55 1.38 -4.80
N LYS A 67 19.67 0.81 -5.28
CA LYS A 67 19.97 0.67 -6.72
C LYS A 67 18.96 -0.21 -7.48
N ASP A 68 18.25 -1.09 -6.77
CA ASP A 68 17.34 -2.06 -7.37
C ASP A 68 15.87 -1.59 -7.33
N VAL A 69 15.55 -0.52 -6.57
CA VAL A 69 14.19 0.00 -6.37
C VAL A 69 13.47 0.24 -7.71
N LYS A 70 14.11 0.96 -8.63
CA LYS A 70 13.53 1.28 -9.93
C LYS A 70 13.16 0.04 -10.74
N TYR A 71 13.95 -1.02 -10.63
CA TYR A 71 13.76 -2.24 -11.41
C TYR A 71 12.78 -3.20 -10.75
N ILE A 72 12.83 -3.34 -9.41
CA ILE A 72 11.94 -4.23 -8.65
C ILE A 72 10.49 -3.76 -8.78
N TYR A 73 10.25 -2.44 -8.62
CA TYR A 73 8.89 -1.89 -8.59
C TYR A 73 8.40 -1.38 -9.96
N ASP A 74 9.09 -1.68 -11.05
CA ASP A 74 8.66 -1.30 -12.40
C ASP A 74 7.26 -1.83 -12.70
N GLY A 75 6.42 -0.96 -13.25
CA GLY A 75 5.00 -1.26 -13.52
C GLY A 75 4.07 -1.18 -12.31
N HIS A 76 4.61 -0.87 -11.11
CA HIS A 76 3.88 -0.59 -9.87
C HIS A 76 4.17 0.84 -9.40
N GLU A 77 3.54 1.28 -8.32
CA GLU A 77 3.79 2.58 -7.72
C GLU A 77 4.71 2.45 -6.50
N VAL A 78 5.67 3.37 -6.38
CA VAL A 78 6.40 3.61 -5.14
C VAL A 78 5.80 4.81 -4.42
N ALA A 79 5.60 4.69 -3.12
CA ALA A 79 5.05 5.73 -2.25
C ALA A 79 5.86 5.88 -0.96
N VAL A 80 5.60 6.96 -0.24
CA VAL A 80 6.28 7.33 1.01
C VAL A 80 5.83 6.45 2.17
N HIS A 81 6.81 6.01 2.99
CA HIS A 81 6.54 5.43 4.31
C HIS A 81 7.37 6.08 5.42
N THR A 82 7.76 7.34 5.20
CA THR A 82 8.69 8.14 5.99
C THR A 82 10.15 7.68 5.89
N LEU A 83 11.10 8.55 6.19
CA LEU A 83 12.54 8.24 6.11
C LEU A 83 12.92 7.03 6.95
N THR A 84 12.47 6.99 8.23
CA THR A 84 12.97 6.07 9.26
C THR A 84 11.86 5.35 10.05
N HIS A 85 10.60 5.42 9.57
CA HIS A 85 9.45 4.73 10.14
C HIS A 85 9.03 5.19 11.56
N PRO A 86 9.06 6.47 11.92
CA PRO A 86 8.57 6.93 13.22
C PRO A 86 7.04 7.07 13.23
N ASN A 87 6.43 7.02 14.43
CA ASN A 87 5.04 7.42 14.59
C ASN A 87 4.93 8.95 14.48
N LEU A 88 4.30 9.45 13.42
CA LEU A 88 4.22 10.88 13.12
C LEU A 88 3.41 11.67 14.15
N THR A 89 2.47 11.05 14.88
CA THR A 89 1.66 11.74 15.89
C THR A 89 2.49 12.19 17.10
N THR A 90 3.67 11.60 17.28
CA THR A 90 4.59 11.92 18.39
C THR A 90 5.62 12.99 18.05
N LEU A 91 5.65 13.46 16.80
CA LEU A 91 6.65 14.39 16.28
C LEU A 91 6.11 15.82 16.19
N ASP A 92 7.02 16.77 16.22
CA ASP A 92 6.70 18.16 15.90
C ASP A 92 6.54 18.35 14.37
N GLU A 93 6.04 19.52 13.97
CA GLU A 93 5.75 19.84 12.58
C GLU A 93 6.99 19.78 11.68
N THR A 94 8.12 20.32 12.15
CA THR A 94 9.38 20.34 11.38
C THR A 94 9.86 18.93 11.08
N GLU A 95 9.79 18.04 12.08
CA GLU A 95 10.22 16.66 11.90
C GLU A 95 9.22 15.85 11.06
N ILE A 96 7.91 16.11 11.17
CA ILE A 96 6.91 15.49 10.27
C ILE A 96 7.22 15.85 8.81
N ILE A 97 7.42 17.14 8.51
CA ILE A 97 7.76 17.60 7.17
C ILE A 97 9.06 16.93 6.69
N ARG A 98 10.09 16.89 7.52
CA ARG A 98 11.37 16.25 7.18
C ARG A 98 11.20 14.77 6.85
N GLN A 99 10.48 14.02 7.71
CA GLN A 99 10.27 12.59 7.56
C GLN A 99 9.49 12.24 6.28
N VAL A 100 8.55 13.07 5.89
CA VAL A 100 7.68 12.80 4.74
C VAL A 100 8.27 13.39 3.46
N GLU A 101 8.62 14.67 3.43
CA GLU A 101 9.03 15.33 2.19
C GLU A 101 10.43 14.89 1.73
N GLN A 102 11.39 14.70 2.64
CA GLN A 102 12.70 14.20 2.23
C GLN A 102 12.64 12.74 1.77
N ASP A 103 11.76 11.91 2.39
CA ASP A 103 11.52 10.55 1.90
C ASP A 103 10.96 10.58 0.47
N ARG A 104 9.94 11.42 0.25
CA ARG A 104 9.32 11.64 -1.07
C ARG A 104 10.35 12.04 -2.13
N MET A 105 11.20 13.01 -1.81
CA MET A 105 12.24 13.50 -2.74
C MET A 105 13.26 12.41 -3.07
N LYS A 106 13.76 11.68 -2.06
CA LYS A 106 14.73 10.58 -2.26
C LYS A 106 14.12 9.45 -3.08
N LEU A 107 12.89 9.06 -2.78
CA LEU A 107 12.18 8.03 -3.55
C LEU A 107 11.93 8.48 -4.99
N SER A 108 11.54 9.74 -5.21
CA SER A 108 11.35 10.30 -6.56
C SER A 108 12.63 10.26 -7.40
N GLU A 109 13.77 10.53 -6.77
CA GLU A 109 15.10 10.41 -7.44
C GLU A 109 15.39 8.95 -7.81
N LEU A 110 15.13 8.00 -6.91
CA LEU A 110 15.39 6.58 -7.14
C LEU A 110 14.53 5.99 -8.28
N VAL A 111 13.25 6.36 -8.35
CA VAL A 111 12.34 5.80 -9.36
C VAL A 111 12.31 6.60 -10.67
N GLY A 112 12.71 7.87 -10.65
CA GLY A 112 12.75 8.75 -11.81
C GLY A 112 11.42 9.39 -12.19
N TYR A 113 10.44 9.40 -11.26
CA TYR A 113 9.16 10.10 -11.39
C TYR A 113 8.75 10.72 -10.06
N GLU A 114 7.80 11.65 -10.08
CA GLU A 114 7.30 12.29 -8.87
C GLU A 114 6.47 11.31 -8.03
N VAL A 115 6.95 10.99 -6.83
CA VAL A 115 6.21 10.21 -5.83
C VAL A 115 5.19 11.13 -5.16
N VAL A 116 3.92 10.68 -5.11
CA VAL A 116 2.80 11.52 -4.62
C VAL A 116 1.95 10.81 -3.55
N GLY A 117 2.19 9.53 -3.33
CA GLY A 117 1.44 8.71 -2.38
C GLY A 117 2.18 8.51 -1.06
N MET A 118 1.42 8.14 -0.03
CA MET A 118 1.95 7.81 1.29
C MET A 118 1.11 6.77 2.02
N ALA A 119 1.74 5.97 2.87
CA ALA A 119 1.09 5.24 3.95
C ALA A 119 1.67 5.66 5.31
N TYR A 120 0.81 5.83 6.32
CA TYR A 120 1.24 6.15 7.68
C TYR A 120 1.98 4.97 8.30
N PRO A 121 3.21 5.18 8.85
CA PRO A 121 3.98 4.11 9.50
C PRO A 121 3.43 3.80 10.90
N CYS A 122 3.83 2.68 11.44
CA CYS A 122 3.46 2.17 12.76
C CYS A 122 2.01 1.69 12.90
N GLY A 123 1.76 0.95 13.98
CA GLY A 123 0.43 0.53 14.41
C GLY A 123 -0.18 1.49 15.44
N GLY A 124 -1.41 1.16 15.89
CA GLY A 124 -2.11 1.95 16.89
C GLY A 124 -2.55 3.31 16.35
N ILE A 125 -2.48 4.36 17.19
CA ILE A 125 -2.78 5.73 16.77
C ILE A 125 -1.53 6.29 16.07
N ASN A 126 -1.52 6.20 14.74
CA ASN A 126 -0.38 6.60 13.90
C ASN A 126 -0.68 7.79 12.98
N ASN A 127 -1.89 8.31 13.01
CA ASN A 127 -2.33 9.47 12.24
C ASN A 127 -3.42 10.23 12.99
N ASP A 128 -3.50 11.52 12.76
CA ASP A 128 -4.53 12.43 13.24
C ASP A 128 -4.76 13.59 12.26
N ASP A 129 -5.70 14.47 12.52
CA ASP A 129 -6.01 15.60 11.64
C ASP A 129 -4.86 16.61 11.58
N ARG A 130 -4.12 16.81 12.69
CA ARG A 130 -2.94 17.69 12.74
C ARG A 130 -1.87 17.18 11.77
N VAL A 131 -1.50 15.91 11.85
CA VAL A 131 -0.49 15.31 10.96
C VAL A 131 -0.94 15.37 9.50
N ALA A 132 -2.21 15.05 9.23
CA ALA A 132 -2.77 15.08 7.88
C ALA A 132 -2.73 16.50 7.26
N GLU A 133 -3.08 17.54 8.03
CA GLU A 133 -3.01 18.93 7.58
C GLU A 133 -1.57 19.42 7.37
N ILE A 134 -0.63 19.03 8.22
CA ILE A 134 0.80 19.33 8.04
C ILE A 134 1.29 18.73 6.71
N ILE A 135 1.03 17.45 6.46
CA ILE A 135 1.44 16.77 5.23
C ILE A 135 0.84 17.45 4.01
N LYS A 136 -0.47 17.72 4.04
CA LYS A 136 -1.20 18.35 2.94
C LYS A 136 -0.65 19.72 2.57
N ASN A 137 -0.30 20.53 3.56
CA ASN A 137 0.07 21.92 3.33
C ASN A 137 1.56 22.13 3.07
N ASN A 138 2.42 21.18 3.45
CA ASN A 138 3.87 21.37 3.46
C ASN A 138 4.65 20.32 2.65
N THR A 139 3.98 19.37 1.99
CA THR A 139 4.65 18.31 1.21
C THR A 139 4.01 18.12 -0.16
N GLY A 140 4.71 17.41 -1.05
CA GLY A 140 4.16 17.02 -2.36
C GLY A 140 3.26 15.78 -2.32
N VAL A 141 2.96 15.23 -1.14
CA VAL A 141 2.03 14.10 -0.99
C VAL A 141 0.60 14.53 -1.33
N ARG A 142 -0.13 13.71 -2.08
CA ARG A 142 -1.49 14.00 -2.54
C ARG A 142 -2.54 13.05 -1.96
N TYR A 143 -2.13 11.92 -1.39
CA TYR A 143 -2.98 11.00 -0.64
C TYR A 143 -2.17 10.22 0.40
N SER A 144 -2.82 9.79 1.49
CA SER A 144 -2.20 9.00 2.55
C SER A 144 -3.16 7.91 3.06
N ARG A 145 -2.69 6.65 3.09
CA ARG A 145 -3.44 5.50 3.60
C ARG A 145 -3.23 5.37 5.11
N THR A 146 -4.34 5.14 5.82
CA THR A 146 -4.34 4.76 7.24
C THR A 146 -4.27 3.23 7.40
N ILE A 147 -4.36 2.76 8.65
CA ILE A 147 -4.49 1.33 9.00
C ILE A 147 -5.88 0.96 9.53
N THR A 148 -6.82 1.89 9.45
CA THR A 148 -8.19 1.69 9.94
C THR A 148 -9.04 1.05 8.86
N ASN A 149 -9.52 -0.16 9.09
CA ASN A 149 -10.39 -0.84 8.14
C ASN A 149 -11.76 -0.15 8.02
N THR A 150 -12.33 -0.19 6.81
CA THR A 150 -13.72 0.19 6.55
C THR A 150 -14.46 -0.94 5.82
N ASP A 151 -15.74 -1.13 6.11
CA ASP A 151 -16.59 -2.11 5.42
C ASP A 151 -17.20 -1.54 4.12
N SER A 152 -17.11 -0.23 3.90
CA SER A 152 -17.65 0.44 2.72
C SER A 152 -16.63 0.47 1.58
N PHE A 153 -17.09 0.13 0.39
CA PHE A 153 -16.32 0.31 -0.86
C PHE A 153 -16.48 1.71 -1.47
N GLU A 154 -17.29 2.57 -0.86
CA GLU A 154 -17.52 3.91 -1.37
C GLU A 154 -16.25 4.78 -1.33
N MET A 155 -16.10 5.65 -2.33
CA MET A 155 -15.00 6.60 -2.37
C MET A 155 -15.06 7.58 -1.19
N GLN A 156 -14.01 7.58 -0.37
CA GLN A 156 -13.89 8.48 0.77
C GLN A 156 -13.46 9.89 0.32
N LYS A 157 -13.91 10.91 1.04
CA LYS A 157 -13.61 12.33 0.73
C LYS A 157 -12.23 12.77 1.19
N ASN A 158 -11.76 12.22 2.33
CA ASN A 158 -10.47 12.61 2.91
C ASN A 158 -9.34 11.73 2.34
N LEU A 159 -8.67 12.23 1.32
CA LEU A 159 -7.55 11.53 0.68
C LEU A 159 -6.31 11.45 1.59
N TYR A 160 -6.15 12.36 2.55
CA TYR A 160 -5.00 12.37 3.46
C TYR A 160 -5.16 11.46 4.68
N ARG A 161 -6.35 10.86 4.84
CA ARG A 161 -6.64 9.81 5.84
C ARG A 161 -7.56 8.77 5.23
N PHE A 162 -7.13 8.19 4.10
CA PHE A 162 -7.91 7.20 3.37
C PHE A 162 -7.82 5.83 4.05
N ASN A 163 -8.96 5.27 4.43
CA ASN A 163 -9.06 4.00 5.13
C ASN A 163 -9.11 2.83 4.13
N PRO A 164 -8.25 1.81 4.26
CA PRO A 164 -8.36 0.58 3.47
C PRO A 164 -9.54 -0.27 3.93
N ASN A 165 -9.89 -1.29 3.15
CA ASN A 165 -10.98 -2.20 3.49
C ASN A 165 -10.54 -3.35 4.38
N VAL A 166 -9.39 -3.94 4.11
CA VAL A 166 -8.98 -5.18 4.76
C VAL A 166 -7.46 -5.32 4.82
N TYR A 167 -6.99 -5.85 5.93
CA TYR A 167 -5.64 -6.33 6.08
C TYR A 167 -5.51 -7.71 5.43
N HIS A 168 -4.54 -7.91 4.58
CA HIS A 168 -4.43 -9.03 3.66
C HIS A 168 -4.65 -10.45 4.28
N VAL A 169 -3.74 -11.38 4.07
CA VAL A 169 -3.91 -12.79 4.44
C VAL A 169 -4.08 -13.06 5.95
N LEU A 170 -3.71 -12.12 6.82
CA LEU A 170 -3.95 -12.26 8.26
C LEU A 170 -5.45 -12.17 8.62
N GLU A 171 -6.26 -11.53 7.77
CA GLU A 171 -7.72 -11.51 7.85
C GLU A 171 -8.33 -12.34 6.69
N TYR A 172 -7.80 -13.51 6.40
CA TYR A 172 -8.08 -14.25 5.15
C TYR A 172 -9.57 -14.51 4.89
N ASP A 173 -10.33 -14.93 5.89
CA ASP A 173 -11.77 -15.18 5.72
C ASP A 173 -12.54 -13.89 5.37
N ARG A 174 -12.14 -12.77 5.97
CA ARG A 174 -12.69 -11.45 5.66
C ARG A 174 -12.27 -11.01 4.26
N LEU A 175 -11.00 -11.20 3.91
CA LEU A 175 -10.45 -10.89 2.60
C LEU A 175 -11.22 -11.60 1.49
N MET A 176 -11.46 -12.90 1.63
CA MET A 176 -12.21 -13.70 0.66
C MET A 176 -13.66 -13.24 0.54
N LYS A 177 -14.38 -13.07 1.68
CA LYS A 177 -15.76 -12.58 1.69
C LYS A 177 -15.92 -11.20 1.05
N MET A 178 -15.02 -10.27 1.35
CA MET A 178 -15.04 -8.95 0.74
C MET A 178 -14.71 -9.01 -0.76
N GLY A 179 -13.78 -9.88 -1.17
CA GLY A 179 -13.49 -10.12 -2.58
C GLY A 179 -14.72 -10.62 -3.34
N GLU A 180 -15.39 -11.65 -2.84
CA GLU A 180 -16.63 -12.19 -3.42
C GLU A 180 -17.74 -11.13 -3.50
N ALA A 181 -17.93 -10.36 -2.43
CA ALA A 181 -18.91 -9.28 -2.39
C ALA A 181 -18.58 -8.19 -3.43
N PHE A 182 -17.31 -7.82 -3.56
CA PHE A 182 -16.89 -6.77 -4.48
C PHE A 182 -17.02 -7.17 -5.95
N ILE A 183 -16.63 -8.38 -6.32
CA ILE A 183 -16.75 -8.84 -7.71
C ILE A 183 -18.22 -8.96 -8.14
N SER A 184 -19.12 -9.32 -7.21
CA SER A 184 -20.57 -9.46 -7.45
C SER A 184 -21.34 -8.14 -7.34
N LEU A 185 -20.67 -7.06 -6.90
CA LEU A 185 -21.32 -5.78 -6.66
C LEU A 185 -21.78 -5.13 -7.97
N GLU A 186 -23.07 -4.83 -8.07
CA GLU A 186 -23.65 -3.98 -9.10
C GLU A 186 -23.76 -2.55 -8.55
N THR A 187 -23.25 -1.56 -9.30
CA THR A 187 -23.20 -0.18 -8.82
C THR A 187 -23.14 0.84 -9.96
N GLU A 188 -23.80 1.98 -9.74
CA GLU A 188 -23.69 3.15 -10.61
C GLU A 188 -22.70 4.20 -10.08
N THR A 189 -22.21 4.03 -8.85
CA THR A 189 -21.25 4.92 -8.21
C THR A 189 -19.87 4.30 -8.11
N PRO A 190 -18.79 5.11 -8.07
CA PRO A 190 -17.44 4.60 -7.92
C PRO A 190 -17.23 3.82 -6.63
N GLN A 191 -16.70 2.61 -6.75
CA GLN A 191 -16.40 1.73 -5.63
C GLN A 191 -14.94 1.31 -5.68
N ILE A 192 -14.29 1.25 -4.53
CA ILE A 192 -12.87 0.91 -4.39
C ILE A 192 -12.71 -0.20 -3.36
N PHE A 193 -12.08 -1.28 -3.77
CA PHE A 193 -11.62 -2.31 -2.85
C PHE A 193 -10.12 -2.14 -2.63
N TYR A 194 -9.76 -1.71 -1.43
CA TYR A 194 -8.40 -1.33 -1.05
C TYR A 194 -7.84 -2.32 -0.02
N ILE A 195 -6.89 -3.13 -0.44
CA ILE A 195 -6.24 -4.16 0.37
C ILE A 195 -4.85 -3.68 0.77
N TRP A 196 -4.42 -3.97 2.00
CA TRP A 196 -3.09 -3.59 2.46
C TRP A 196 -2.43 -4.67 3.31
N GLY A 197 -1.12 -4.54 3.52
CA GLY A 197 -0.35 -5.46 4.36
C GLY A 197 1.16 -5.31 4.18
N HIS A 198 1.89 -6.34 4.60
CA HIS A 198 3.33 -6.44 4.45
C HIS A 198 3.68 -7.79 3.82
N SER A 199 4.52 -7.79 2.78
CA SER A 199 4.86 -9.02 2.05
C SER A 199 5.63 -10.04 2.91
N TYR A 200 6.42 -9.58 3.90
CA TYR A 200 7.14 -10.48 4.80
C TYR A 200 6.22 -11.34 5.68
N GLU A 201 4.97 -10.94 5.87
CA GLU A 201 4.00 -11.70 6.67
C GLU A 201 3.56 -12.99 6.00
N MET A 202 3.77 -13.11 4.68
CA MET A 202 3.54 -14.36 3.97
C MET A 202 4.49 -15.48 4.42
N ASP A 203 5.62 -15.14 5.04
CA ASP A 203 6.58 -16.09 5.54
C ASP A 203 6.25 -16.60 6.96
N PHE A 204 5.18 -16.05 7.62
CA PHE A 204 4.78 -16.52 8.96
C PHE A 204 4.15 -17.90 8.96
N GLN A 205 3.46 -18.29 7.88
CA GLN A 205 2.84 -19.60 7.78
C GLN A 205 3.10 -20.19 6.38
N PRO A 206 3.26 -21.52 6.29
CA PRO A 206 3.59 -22.18 5.02
C PRO A 206 2.55 -22.01 3.91
N ASP A 207 1.28 -21.75 4.29
CA ASP A 207 0.14 -21.65 3.37
C ASP A 207 -0.24 -20.20 3.01
N TYR A 208 0.39 -19.17 3.61
CA TYR A 208 0.00 -17.77 3.36
C TYR A 208 0.23 -17.32 1.91
N TRP A 209 1.34 -17.72 1.31
CA TRP A 209 1.58 -17.44 -0.11
C TRP A 209 0.52 -18.07 -1.02
N SER A 210 0.13 -19.32 -0.75
CA SER A 210 -0.91 -20.00 -1.55
C SER A 210 -2.30 -19.43 -1.30
N LYS A 211 -2.60 -19.01 -0.09
CA LYS A 211 -3.84 -18.29 0.24
C LYS A 211 -3.93 -16.95 -0.48
N LEU A 212 -2.84 -16.18 -0.49
CA LEU A 212 -2.79 -14.92 -1.21
C LEU A 212 -2.95 -15.13 -2.72
N GLU A 213 -2.30 -16.15 -3.28
CA GLU A 213 -2.45 -16.51 -4.69
C GLU A 213 -3.88 -16.94 -5.03
N ALA A 214 -4.55 -17.71 -4.17
CA ALA A 214 -5.96 -18.09 -4.35
C ALA A 214 -6.87 -16.85 -4.36
N PHE A 215 -6.62 -15.87 -3.49
CA PHE A 215 -7.35 -14.62 -3.50
C PHE A 215 -7.10 -13.82 -4.79
N PHE A 216 -5.87 -13.72 -5.28
CA PHE A 216 -5.56 -13.04 -6.55
C PHE A 216 -6.25 -13.73 -7.74
N ALA A 217 -6.31 -15.05 -7.74
CA ALA A 217 -7.05 -15.80 -8.77
C ALA A 217 -8.57 -15.53 -8.73
N LEU A 218 -9.14 -15.37 -7.53
CA LEU A 218 -10.55 -15.03 -7.36
C LEU A 218 -10.90 -13.66 -7.96
N ILE A 219 -10.10 -12.64 -7.65
CA ILE A 219 -10.43 -11.25 -7.98
C ILE A 219 -9.85 -10.78 -9.31
N GLY A 220 -8.82 -11.44 -9.84
CA GLY A 220 -8.11 -11.02 -11.05
C GLY A 220 -8.93 -11.21 -12.34
N ASN A 221 -8.54 -10.49 -13.39
CA ASN A 221 -9.06 -10.64 -14.76
C ASN A 221 -10.60 -10.48 -14.88
N LYS A 222 -11.20 -9.51 -14.16
CA LYS A 222 -12.62 -9.15 -14.31
C LYS A 222 -12.73 -7.94 -15.23
N ASP A 223 -13.52 -8.06 -16.29
CA ASP A 223 -13.63 -7.03 -17.34
C ASP A 223 -14.22 -5.70 -16.83
N ASP A 224 -15.07 -5.76 -15.81
CA ASP A 224 -15.75 -4.61 -15.22
C ASP A 224 -14.96 -3.93 -14.10
N ILE A 225 -13.80 -4.49 -13.71
CA ILE A 225 -12.93 -3.98 -12.65
C ILE A 225 -11.67 -3.36 -13.22
N PHE A 226 -11.31 -2.20 -12.71
CA PHE A 226 -10.02 -1.56 -12.96
C PHE A 226 -9.00 -2.01 -11.89
N TYR A 227 -7.84 -2.47 -12.33
CA TYR A 227 -6.72 -2.80 -11.44
C TYR A 227 -5.67 -1.72 -11.58
N GLY A 228 -5.53 -0.89 -10.55
CA GLY A 228 -4.63 0.25 -10.56
C GLY A 228 -3.81 0.39 -9.29
N THR A 229 -2.75 1.19 -9.38
CA THR A 229 -2.03 1.68 -8.20
C THR A 229 -2.91 2.63 -7.40
N ASN A 230 -2.51 2.94 -6.16
CA ASN A 230 -3.31 3.84 -5.33
C ASN A 230 -3.49 5.22 -5.99
N ALA A 231 -2.43 5.78 -6.58
CA ALA A 231 -2.54 7.06 -7.30
C ALA A 231 -3.51 6.98 -8.49
N GLU A 232 -3.45 5.90 -9.28
CA GLU A 232 -4.35 5.72 -10.43
C GLU A 232 -5.82 5.60 -10.03
N VAL A 233 -6.07 5.03 -8.84
CA VAL A 233 -7.42 4.81 -8.31
C VAL A 233 -7.95 6.05 -7.58
N LEU A 234 -7.11 6.76 -6.81
CA LEU A 234 -7.52 7.84 -5.93
C LEU A 234 -7.46 9.23 -6.58
N LEU A 235 -6.52 9.46 -7.51
CA LEU A 235 -6.26 10.74 -8.16
C LEU A 235 -6.75 10.73 -9.60
#